data_b95465fac5231285e9810f8613dc1f55
#
_entry.id   b95465fac5231285e9810f8613dc1f55
#
_cell.length_a   1.000
_cell.length_b   1.000
_cell.length_c   1.000
_cell.angle_alpha   90.00
_cell.angle_beta   90.00
_cell.angle_gamma   90.00
#
_symmetry.space_group_name_H-M   'P 1'
#
loop_
_entity.id
_entity.type
_entity.pdbx_description
1 polymer ?
#
loop_
_entity_poly.entity_id
_entity_poly.type
_entity_poly.pdbx_seq_one_letter_code
_entity_poly.pdbx_strand_id
1 'polypeptide(L)'
;MAQLNHSKNSQKISENSLTQRINNNILSLALPKNGISKAMNYALLNPGKRVRPILLYLVADALNLDLKKIDPIALSVELIHTYSLIHDDLPCMDDDDFRRGQQSLHKKFSESTAVLSGDAMQSEAFKIIAENKYLNAGEKISVISELAEVIGANGMILGQYKDILFERTEPKKNEILEMARLKTSLLIEFCILCPVRTFTSLNKAWLNLARSVGEGFQLVDDLLDLSQTSQHIGKTAKKDLMNNKKTFPIYYGTVSYTHLRAHETTRH
;
A
#
# COMPACT_ATOMS: atom_id res chain seq x y z
N MET A 1 10.92 39.29 -28.55
CA MET A 1 11.00 37.87 -28.96
C MET A 1 12.12 37.23 -28.14
N ALA A 2 11.75 36.54 -27.07
CA ALA A 2 12.68 35.73 -26.28
C ALA A 2 12.20 34.27 -26.41
N GLN A 3 12.96 33.49 -27.14
CA GLN A 3 12.75 32.05 -27.29
C GLN A 3 13.10 31.37 -25.96
N LEU A 4 12.12 30.78 -25.31
CA LEU A 4 12.27 29.88 -24.20
C LEU A 4 12.82 28.55 -24.72
N ASN A 5 14.14 28.36 -24.63
CA ASN A 5 14.78 27.07 -24.81
C ASN A 5 14.45 26.16 -23.62
N HIS A 6 13.38 25.38 -23.73
CA HIS A 6 13.09 24.25 -22.86
C HIS A 6 13.60 22.96 -23.52
N SER A 7 14.92 22.73 -23.49
CA SER A 7 15.49 21.40 -23.72
C SER A 7 16.21 20.95 -22.45
N LYS A 8 15.44 20.54 -21.43
CA LYS A 8 15.95 19.61 -20.42
C LYS A 8 15.50 18.22 -20.85
N ASN A 9 16.44 17.40 -21.29
CA ASN A 9 16.32 15.96 -21.43
C ASN A 9 15.81 15.38 -20.09
N SER A 10 14.51 15.31 -19.90
CA SER A 10 13.91 14.47 -18.85
C SER A 10 14.05 13.03 -19.34
N GLN A 11 15.15 12.36 -18.97
CA GLN A 11 15.18 10.89 -19.02
C GLN A 11 13.99 10.39 -18.22
N LYS A 12 12.98 9.85 -18.91
CA LYS A 12 11.80 9.26 -18.29
C LYS A 12 12.29 8.17 -17.34
N ILE A 13 12.09 8.37 -16.03
CA ILE A 13 12.50 7.39 -15.01
C ILE A 13 11.72 6.09 -15.29
N SER A 14 12.44 4.98 -15.47
CA SER A 14 11.78 3.70 -15.76
C SER A 14 11.29 3.06 -14.46
N GLU A 15 10.18 2.34 -14.52
CA GLU A 15 9.64 1.56 -13.39
C GLU A 15 10.70 0.63 -12.78
N ASN A 16 11.52 -0.01 -13.62
CA ASN A 16 12.61 -0.88 -13.17
C ASN A 16 13.63 -0.13 -12.30
N SER A 17 13.97 1.13 -12.65
CA SER A 17 14.91 1.94 -11.85
C SER A 17 14.31 2.34 -10.49
N LEU A 18 13.01 2.61 -10.41
CA LEU A 18 12.31 2.93 -9.18
C LEU A 18 12.18 1.70 -8.28
N THR A 19 11.87 0.54 -8.86
CA THR A 19 11.85 -0.74 -8.17
C THR A 19 13.22 -1.08 -7.57
N GLN A 20 14.29 -0.87 -8.34
CA GLN A 20 15.66 -1.07 -7.84
C GLN A 20 15.98 -0.10 -6.71
N ARG A 21 15.57 1.18 -6.82
CA ARG A 21 15.78 2.19 -5.77
C ARG A 21 15.15 1.77 -4.45
N ILE A 22 13.88 1.40 -4.43
CA ILE A 22 13.22 0.97 -3.19
C ILE A 22 13.82 -0.32 -2.63
N ASN A 23 14.17 -1.29 -3.47
CA ASN A 23 14.82 -2.52 -3.02
C ASN A 23 16.20 -2.22 -2.40
N ASN A 24 16.98 -1.31 -2.95
CA ASN A 24 18.26 -0.86 -2.37
C ASN A 24 18.04 -0.17 -1.01
N ASN A 25 16.99 0.65 -0.87
CA ASN A 25 16.63 1.28 0.41
C ASN A 25 16.23 0.23 1.46
N ILE A 26 15.48 -0.81 1.08
CA ILE A 26 15.15 -1.93 1.96
C ILE A 26 16.42 -2.68 2.39
N LEU A 27 17.31 -3.00 1.47
CA LEU A 27 18.58 -3.70 1.75
C LEU A 27 19.50 -2.89 2.64
N SER A 28 19.46 -1.56 2.55
CA SER A 28 20.30 -0.65 3.37
C SER A 28 19.70 -0.32 4.73
N LEU A 29 18.47 -0.82 5.02
CA LEU A 29 17.83 -0.58 6.32
C LEU A 29 18.63 -1.24 7.45
N ALA A 30 19.20 -0.40 8.31
CA ALA A 30 20.06 -0.83 9.42
C ALA A 30 19.23 -1.30 10.62
N LEU A 31 18.69 -2.51 10.55
CA LEU A 31 17.99 -3.12 11.68
C LEU A 31 18.99 -3.74 12.68
N PRO A 32 18.69 -3.75 14.00
CA PRO A 32 19.50 -4.42 15.00
C PRO A 32 19.66 -5.92 14.71
N LYS A 33 20.79 -6.52 15.11
CA LYS A 33 21.03 -7.97 14.93
C LYS A 33 20.33 -8.78 16.02
N ASN A 34 19.01 -9.03 15.88
CA ASN A 34 18.22 -9.85 16.81
C ASN A 34 17.17 -10.70 16.07
N GLY A 35 16.40 -11.50 16.81
CA GLY A 35 15.39 -12.41 16.26
C GLY A 35 14.25 -11.68 15.54
N ILE A 36 13.79 -10.56 16.07
CA ILE A 36 12.72 -9.74 15.46
C ILE A 36 13.19 -9.16 14.12
N SER A 37 14.37 -8.56 14.08
CA SER A 37 14.93 -8.02 12.84
C SER A 37 15.17 -9.10 11.77
N LYS A 38 15.50 -10.33 12.17
CA LYS A 38 15.58 -11.47 11.25
C LYS A 38 14.22 -11.78 10.64
N ALA A 39 13.14 -11.76 11.42
CA ALA A 39 11.80 -11.97 10.96
C ALA A 39 11.29 -10.80 10.08
N MET A 40 11.55 -9.55 10.47
CA MET A 40 11.26 -8.36 9.65
C MET A 40 11.93 -8.46 8.28
N ASN A 41 13.23 -8.77 8.23
CA ASN A 41 13.97 -8.92 6.97
C ASN A 41 13.40 -10.04 6.10
N TYR A 42 12.99 -11.18 6.68
CA TYR A 42 12.35 -12.26 5.96
C TYR A 42 11.10 -11.78 5.20
N ALA A 43 10.25 -10.98 5.84
CA ALA A 43 9.04 -10.45 5.20
C ALA A 43 9.34 -9.32 4.18
N LEU A 44 10.24 -8.38 4.51
CA LEU A 44 10.56 -7.22 3.67
C LEU A 44 11.27 -7.61 2.37
N LEU A 45 12.19 -8.58 2.45
CA LEU A 45 12.97 -9.04 1.30
C LEU A 45 12.18 -9.99 0.38
N ASN A 46 11.01 -10.43 0.82
CA ASN A 46 10.11 -11.22 -0.02
C ASN A 46 9.72 -10.43 -1.28
N PRO A 47 9.83 -11.02 -2.48
CA PRO A 47 9.53 -10.34 -3.73
C PRO A 47 8.13 -9.74 -3.76
N GLY A 48 8.01 -8.52 -4.26
CA GLY A 48 6.74 -7.82 -4.40
C GLY A 48 6.78 -6.77 -5.50
N LYS A 49 5.62 -6.38 -6.03
CA LYS A 49 5.50 -5.40 -7.12
C LYS A 49 5.88 -3.97 -6.70
N ARG A 50 6.05 -3.70 -5.40
CA ARG A 50 6.42 -2.38 -4.85
C ARG A 50 5.57 -1.21 -5.38
N VAL A 51 4.29 -1.44 -5.65
CA VAL A 51 3.39 -0.46 -6.30
C VAL A 51 3.29 0.83 -5.49
N ARG A 52 3.13 0.74 -4.17
CA ARG A 52 2.96 1.91 -3.29
C ARG A 52 4.17 2.84 -3.30
N PRO A 53 5.40 2.38 -3.03
CA PRO A 53 6.59 3.23 -3.15
C PRO A 53 6.83 3.73 -4.58
N ILE A 54 6.53 2.94 -5.62
CA ILE A 54 6.66 3.40 -7.01
C ILE A 54 5.71 4.56 -7.29
N LEU A 55 4.46 4.54 -6.82
CA LEU A 55 3.53 5.67 -6.95
C LEU A 55 4.07 6.94 -6.31
N LEU A 56 4.64 6.86 -5.10
CA LEU A 56 5.30 7.99 -4.44
C LEU A 56 6.42 8.60 -5.31
N TYR A 57 7.28 7.75 -5.87
CA TYR A 57 8.35 8.21 -6.74
C TYR A 57 7.85 8.81 -8.06
N LEU A 58 6.83 8.24 -8.68
CA LEU A 58 6.24 8.78 -9.92
C LEU A 58 5.61 10.15 -9.70
N VAL A 59 4.90 10.34 -8.59
CA VAL A 59 4.35 11.65 -8.23
C VAL A 59 5.47 12.65 -7.94
N ALA A 60 6.51 12.24 -7.23
CA ALA A 60 7.67 13.09 -6.96
C ALA A 60 8.40 13.51 -8.24
N ASP A 61 8.57 12.59 -9.19
CA ASP A 61 9.14 12.88 -10.51
C ASP A 61 8.28 13.89 -11.28
N ALA A 62 6.97 13.69 -11.32
CA ALA A 62 6.02 14.62 -11.95
C ALA A 62 6.05 16.03 -11.31
N LEU A 63 6.39 16.13 -10.03
CA LEU A 63 6.53 17.37 -9.28
C LEU A 63 7.97 17.92 -9.29
N ASN A 64 8.92 17.27 -9.97
CA ASN A 64 10.35 17.61 -9.97
C ASN A 64 10.98 17.67 -8.56
N LEU A 65 10.57 16.79 -7.64
CA LEU A 65 11.10 16.72 -6.28
C LEU A 65 12.38 15.87 -6.22
N ASP A 66 13.28 16.20 -5.28
CA ASP A 66 14.42 15.34 -5.00
C ASP A 66 13.94 14.01 -4.37
N LEU A 67 14.19 12.91 -5.06
CA LEU A 67 13.81 11.58 -4.61
C LEU A 67 14.40 11.19 -3.24
N LYS A 68 15.50 11.84 -2.80
CA LYS A 68 16.06 11.64 -1.45
C LYS A 68 15.10 12.09 -0.33
N LYS A 69 14.19 13.03 -0.62
CA LYS A 69 13.11 13.42 0.30
C LYS A 69 12.01 12.36 0.34
N ILE A 70 11.83 11.62 -0.74
CA ILE A 70 10.77 10.61 -0.89
C ILE A 70 11.20 9.24 -0.39
N ASP A 71 12.49 8.91 -0.44
CA ASP A 71 13.04 7.63 0.01
C ASP A 71 12.54 7.20 1.42
N PRO A 72 12.57 8.06 2.46
CA PRO A 72 12.08 7.66 3.78
C PRO A 72 10.57 7.42 3.80
N ILE A 73 9.79 8.19 3.03
CA ILE A 73 8.34 8.03 2.93
C ILE A 73 8.00 6.72 2.21
N ALA A 74 8.69 6.45 1.10
CA ALA A 74 8.53 5.24 0.31
C ALA A 74 8.88 3.96 1.10
N LEU A 75 9.99 4.00 1.85
CA LEU A 75 10.41 2.90 2.72
C LEU A 75 9.42 2.69 3.87
N SER A 76 8.94 3.78 4.50
CA SER A 76 7.94 3.71 5.56
C SER A 76 6.62 3.11 5.09
N VAL A 77 6.14 3.50 3.91
CA VAL A 77 4.92 2.92 3.32
C VAL A 77 5.09 1.43 3.01
N GLU A 78 6.26 1.00 2.57
CA GLU A 78 6.51 -0.43 2.34
C GLU A 78 6.59 -1.23 3.64
N LEU A 79 7.16 -0.64 4.72
CA LEU A 79 7.12 -1.23 6.07
C LEU A 79 5.67 -1.36 6.56
N ILE A 80 4.88 -0.30 6.44
CA ILE A 80 3.45 -0.28 6.80
C ILE A 80 2.68 -1.37 6.03
N HIS A 81 2.86 -1.44 4.72
CA HIS A 81 2.21 -2.47 3.91
C HIS A 81 2.67 -3.89 4.29
N THR A 82 3.95 -4.06 4.60
CA THR A 82 4.47 -5.38 4.97
C THR A 82 3.94 -5.83 6.33
N TYR A 83 3.88 -4.94 7.33
CA TYR A 83 3.32 -5.32 8.63
C TYR A 83 1.84 -5.68 8.52
N SER A 84 1.07 -4.94 7.72
CA SER A 84 -0.35 -5.26 7.54
C SER A 84 -0.54 -6.67 6.97
N LEU A 85 0.28 -7.07 5.99
CA LEU A 85 0.27 -8.43 5.44
C LEU A 85 0.67 -9.49 6.48
N ILE A 86 1.67 -9.20 7.35
CA ILE A 86 2.07 -10.12 8.42
C ILE A 86 0.91 -10.37 9.39
N HIS A 87 0.21 -9.30 9.79
CA HIS A 87 -0.92 -9.40 10.71
C HIS A 87 -2.13 -10.04 10.03
N ASP A 88 -2.41 -9.71 8.77
CA ASP A 88 -3.49 -10.35 8.00
C ASP A 88 -3.31 -11.87 7.89
N ASP A 89 -2.07 -12.36 7.77
CA ASP A 89 -1.78 -13.80 7.65
C ASP A 89 -1.97 -14.59 8.96
N LEU A 90 -2.12 -13.94 10.12
CA LEU A 90 -2.23 -14.60 11.42
C LEU A 90 -3.46 -15.54 11.50
N PRO A 91 -3.40 -16.62 12.33
CA PRO A 91 -4.53 -17.55 12.49
C PRO A 91 -5.83 -16.92 13.01
N CYS A 92 -5.74 -15.79 13.73
CA CYS A 92 -6.91 -15.04 14.20
C CYS A 92 -7.46 -14.04 13.16
N MET A 93 -6.84 -13.98 11.98
CA MET A 93 -7.18 -13.12 10.87
C MET A 93 -7.52 -13.98 9.63
N ASP A 94 -6.73 -13.90 8.56
CA ASP A 94 -6.96 -14.65 7.32
C ASP A 94 -6.46 -16.12 7.39
N ASP A 95 -5.61 -16.46 8.37
CA ASP A 95 -4.97 -17.78 8.54
C ASP A 95 -4.27 -18.28 7.26
N ASP A 96 -3.45 -17.44 6.66
CA ASP A 96 -2.73 -17.76 5.43
C ASP A 96 -1.38 -18.43 5.70
N ASP A 97 -1.19 -19.65 5.18
CA ASP A 97 0.07 -20.40 5.33
C ASP A 97 1.19 -19.87 4.44
N PHE A 98 0.85 -19.21 3.33
CA PHE A 98 1.79 -18.73 2.33
C PHE A 98 1.50 -17.29 1.92
N ARG A 99 2.56 -16.51 1.73
CA ARG A 99 2.53 -15.14 1.20
C ARG A 99 3.62 -14.94 0.15
N ARG A 100 3.24 -14.50 -1.06
CA ARG A 100 4.17 -14.27 -2.18
C ARG A 100 5.04 -15.48 -2.50
N GLY A 101 4.48 -16.70 -2.38
CA GLY A 101 5.17 -17.96 -2.67
C GLY A 101 6.11 -18.47 -1.57
N GLN A 102 6.17 -17.82 -0.41
CA GLN A 102 6.92 -18.27 0.77
C GLN A 102 5.96 -18.49 1.95
N GLN A 103 6.40 -19.27 2.96
CA GLN A 103 5.64 -19.41 4.19
C GLN A 103 5.37 -18.05 4.82
N SER A 104 4.14 -17.83 5.30
CA SER A 104 3.80 -16.66 6.11
C SER A 104 4.67 -16.60 7.38
N LEU A 105 4.77 -15.41 7.98
CA LEU A 105 5.73 -15.20 9.07
C LEU A 105 5.41 -16.09 10.29
N HIS A 106 4.14 -16.24 10.63
CA HIS A 106 3.70 -17.07 11.77
C HIS A 106 4.01 -18.56 11.57
N LYS A 107 3.97 -19.07 10.32
CA LYS A 107 4.38 -20.45 9.99
C LYS A 107 5.88 -20.63 9.97
N LYS A 108 6.63 -19.62 9.50
CA LYS A 108 8.09 -19.69 9.41
C LYS A 108 8.80 -19.55 10.76
N PHE A 109 8.23 -18.74 11.66
CA PHE A 109 8.79 -18.47 12.99
C PHE A 109 7.81 -18.90 14.09
N SER A 110 6.91 -17.99 14.50
CA SER A 110 5.80 -18.24 15.45
C SER A 110 4.78 -17.11 15.35
N GLU A 111 3.56 -17.31 15.87
CA GLU A 111 2.54 -16.27 15.95
C GLU A 111 3.02 -15.04 16.73
N SER A 112 3.61 -15.27 17.91
CA SER A 112 4.14 -14.17 18.73
C SER A 112 5.24 -13.38 18.01
N THR A 113 6.14 -14.07 17.27
CA THR A 113 7.15 -13.39 16.46
C THR A 113 6.52 -12.59 15.33
N ALA A 114 5.44 -13.09 14.72
CA ALA A 114 4.74 -12.37 13.65
C ALA A 114 4.09 -11.09 14.19
N VAL A 115 3.35 -11.16 15.30
CA VAL A 115 2.75 -10.00 15.96
C VAL A 115 3.81 -8.94 16.28
N LEU A 116 4.86 -9.33 17.02
CA LEU A 116 5.91 -8.41 17.44
C LEU A 116 6.72 -7.83 16.26
N SER A 117 6.87 -8.58 15.17
CA SER A 117 7.54 -8.07 13.97
C SER A 117 6.70 -7.01 13.25
N GLY A 118 5.38 -7.17 13.21
CA GLY A 118 4.47 -6.15 12.68
C GLY A 118 4.53 -4.86 13.52
N ASP A 119 4.46 -4.97 14.85
CA ASP A 119 4.57 -3.82 15.77
C ASP A 119 5.91 -3.08 15.59
N ALA A 120 7.00 -3.85 15.48
CA ALA A 120 8.33 -3.28 15.26
C ALA A 120 8.44 -2.56 13.90
N MET A 121 7.84 -3.12 12.83
CA MET A 121 7.83 -2.48 11.51
C MET A 121 7.04 -1.17 11.51
N GLN A 122 5.89 -1.12 12.19
CA GLN A 122 5.11 0.10 12.33
C GLN A 122 5.91 1.19 13.05
N SER A 123 6.58 0.84 14.14
CA SER A 123 7.44 1.76 14.89
C SER A 123 8.62 2.25 14.04
N GLU A 124 9.29 1.35 13.32
CA GLU A 124 10.43 1.69 12.45
C GLU A 124 10.02 2.58 11.29
N ALA A 125 8.79 2.41 10.73
CA ALA A 125 8.28 3.27 9.68
C ALA A 125 8.22 4.75 10.09
N PHE A 126 7.73 5.05 11.28
CA PHE A 126 7.70 6.42 11.80
C PHE A 126 9.09 6.95 12.16
N LYS A 127 9.95 6.10 12.72
CA LYS A 127 11.32 6.46 13.05
C LYS A 127 12.13 6.88 11.82
N ILE A 128 12.02 6.16 10.71
CA ILE A 128 12.70 6.47 9.44
C ILE A 128 12.34 7.89 8.95
N ILE A 129 11.07 8.29 9.04
CA ILE A 129 10.64 9.64 8.68
C ILE A 129 11.21 10.67 9.67
N ALA A 130 11.08 10.39 10.97
CA ALA A 130 11.49 11.30 12.03
C ALA A 130 13.00 11.61 12.01
N GLU A 131 13.83 10.60 11.75
CA GLU A 131 15.29 10.72 11.74
C GLU A 131 15.86 11.16 10.37
N ASN A 132 15.04 11.28 9.33
CA ASN A 132 15.53 11.61 7.99
C ASN A 132 16.13 13.03 7.93
N LYS A 133 17.30 13.16 7.29
CA LYS A 133 18.03 14.42 7.20
C LYS A 133 17.61 15.31 6.01
N TYR A 134 16.88 14.77 5.06
CA TYR A 134 16.44 15.50 3.85
C TYR A 134 15.08 16.19 4.04
N LEU A 135 14.33 15.84 5.09
CA LEU A 135 13.07 16.46 5.46
C LEU A 135 13.29 17.46 6.60
N ASN A 136 12.68 18.65 6.49
CA ASN A 136 12.64 19.59 7.61
C ASN A 136 11.59 19.15 8.67
N ALA A 137 11.56 19.81 9.83
CA ALA A 137 10.70 19.43 10.94
C ALA A 137 9.20 19.50 10.57
N GLY A 138 8.77 20.50 9.82
CA GLY A 138 7.38 20.65 9.36
C GLY A 138 6.98 19.56 8.38
N GLU A 139 7.84 19.24 7.40
CA GLU A 139 7.64 18.15 6.45
C GLU A 139 7.50 16.80 7.18
N LYS A 140 8.37 16.52 8.16
CA LYS A 140 8.30 15.30 8.98
C LYS A 140 6.99 15.18 9.74
N ILE A 141 6.58 16.23 10.44
CA ILE A 141 5.34 16.25 11.21
C ILE A 141 4.14 16.05 10.30
N SER A 142 4.10 16.73 9.15
CA SER A 142 3.02 16.58 8.17
C SER A 142 2.89 15.13 7.69
N VAL A 143 4.00 14.52 7.26
CA VAL A 143 4.01 13.14 6.75
C VAL A 143 3.65 12.13 7.84
N ILE A 144 4.20 12.26 9.04
CA ILE A 144 3.92 11.37 10.18
C ILE A 144 2.44 11.47 10.57
N SER A 145 1.89 12.67 10.68
CA SER A 145 0.49 12.89 11.06
C SER A 145 -0.46 12.30 10.01
N GLU A 146 -0.22 12.56 8.72
CA GLU A 146 -1.06 12.03 7.65
C GLU A 146 -0.97 10.50 7.55
N LEU A 147 0.24 9.94 7.67
CA LEU A 147 0.43 8.48 7.66
C LEU A 147 -0.27 7.82 8.85
N ALA A 148 -0.15 8.39 10.06
CA ALA A 148 -0.81 7.88 11.26
C ALA A 148 -2.34 7.88 11.13
N GLU A 149 -2.94 8.93 10.55
CA GLU A 149 -4.38 8.99 10.28
C GLU A 149 -4.81 7.92 9.27
N VAL A 150 -4.07 7.78 8.16
CA VAL A 150 -4.39 6.83 7.08
C VAL A 150 -4.34 5.38 7.55
N ILE A 151 -3.40 5.03 8.43
CA ILE A 151 -3.26 3.63 8.91
C ILE A 151 -3.99 3.36 10.22
N GLY A 152 -4.40 4.39 10.94
CA GLY A 152 -4.93 4.33 12.31
C GLY A 152 -6.37 3.82 12.42
N ALA A 153 -6.98 4.16 13.58
CA ALA A 153 -8.32 3.74 13.98
C ALA A 153 -9.45 4.26 13.07
N ASN A 154 -9.20 5.30 12.27
CA ASN A 154 -10.13 5.84 11.26
C ASN A 154 -9.72 5.47 9.83
N GLY A 155 -8.66 4.69 9.65
CA GLY A 155 -8.07 4.33 8.36
C GLY A 155 -7.98 2.82 8.14
N MET A 156 -6.80 2.36 7.75
CA MET A 156 -6.56 0.96 7.34
C MET A 156 -6.95 -0.06 8.41
N ILE A 157 -6.67 0.22 9.69
CA ILE A 157 -7.04 -0.69 10.81
C ILE A 157 -8.57 -0.81 10.92
N LEU A 158 -9.32 0.30 10.77
CA LEU A 158 -10.78 0.24 10.74
C LEU A 158 -11.29 -0.56 9.53
N GLY A 159 -10.64 -0.40 8.38
CA GLY A 159 -10.96 -1.19 7.19
C GLY A 159 -10.79 -2.68 7.42
N GLN A 160 -9.68 -3.08 8.02
CA GLN A 160 -9.42 -4.48 8.39
C GLN A 160 -10.40 -5.02 9.43
N TYR A 161 -10.73 -4.22 10.45
CA TYR A 161 -11.75 -4.58 11.44
C TYR A 161 -13.12 -4.83 10.79
N LYS A 162 -13.54 -3.94 9.87
CA LYS A 162 -14.80 -4.11 9.12
C LYS A 162 -14.77 -5.36 8.23
N ASP A 163 -13.64 -5.66 7.58
CA ASP A 163 -13.49 -6.85 6.73
C ASP A 163 -13.77 -8.14 7.51
N ILE A 164 -13.18 -8.28 8.69
CA ILE A 164 -13.43 -9.42 9.58
C ILE A 164 -14.87 -9.45 10.10
N LEU A 165 -15.42 -8.29 10.47
CA LEU A 165 -16.79 -8.19 10.95
C LEU A 165 -17.78 -8.64 9.88
N PHE A 166 -17.54 -8.31 8.62
CA PHE A 166 -18.43 -8.60 7.49
C PHE A 166 -18.43 -10.09 7.08
N GLU A 167 -17.49 -10.89 7.54
CA GLU A 167 -17.55 -12.35 7.38
C GLU A 167 -18.76 -12.96 8.12
N ARG A 168 -19.21 -12.29 9.19
CA ARG A 168 -20.28 -12.77 10.10
C ARG A 168 -21.55 -11.93 10.04
N THR A 169 -21.60 -10.90 9.20
CA THR A 169 -22.74 -9.97 9.08
C THR A 169 -23.10 -9.77 7.61
N GLU A 170 -24.26 -9.17 7.36
CA GLU A 170 -24.68 -8.80 5.99
C GLU A 170 -24.58 -7.27 5.82
N PRO A 171 -23.41 -6.77 5.38
CA PRO A 171 -23.18 -5.34 5.19
C PRO A 171 -23.96 -4.79 3.97
N LYS A 172 -24.30 -3.52 4.02
CA LYS A 172 -24.85 -2.79 2.89
C LYS A 172 -23.74 -2.46 1.87
N LYS A 173 -24.15 -2.15 0.64
CA LYS A 173 -23.25 -1.79 -0.46
C LYS A 173 -22.25 -0.71 -0.10
N ASN A 174 -22.71 0.40 0.47
CA ASN A 174 -21.89 1.52 0.86
C ASN A 174 -20.89 1.16 1.96
N GLU A 175 -21.22 0.21 2.84
CA GLU A 175 -20.33 -0.26 3.91
C GLU A 175 -19.19 -1.11 3.35
N ILE A 176 -19.46 -1.93 2.32
CA ILE A 176 -18.42 -2.71 1.60
C ILE A 176 -17.47 -1.77 0.85
N LEU A 177 -18.00 -0.75 0.17
CA LEU A 177 -17.16 0.25 -0.52
C LEU A 177 -16.31 1.04 0.46
N GLU A 178 -16.89 1.42 1.60
CA GLU A 178 -16.14 2.11 2.66
C GLU A 178 -15.04 1.22 3.25
N MET A 179 -15.34 -0.03 3.57
CA MET A 179 -14.35 -1.01 4.06
C MET A 179 -13.20 -1.18 3.07
N ALA A 180 -13.48 -1.42 1.79
CA ALA A 180 -12.49 -1.58 0.74
C ALA A 180 -11.61 -0.31 0.58
N ARG A 181 -12.24 0.87 0.63
CA ARG A 181 -11.50 2.14 0.61
C ARG A 181 -10.59 2.29 1.81
N LEU A 182 -11.09 2.04 3.02
CA LEU A 182 -10.31 2.16 4.26
C LEU A 182 -9.15 1.15 4.29
N LYS A 183 -9.41 -0.12 3.98
CA LYS A 183 -8.42 -1.20 4.04
C LYS A 183 -7.30 -1.02 3.02
N THR A 184 -7.61 -0.59 1.80
CA THR A 184 -6.66 -0.64 0.67
C THR A 184 -6.44 0.72 0.02
N SER A 185 -7.53 1.43 -0.38
CA SER A 185 -7.42 2.62 -1.23
C SER A 185 -6.78 3.81 -0.52
N LEU A 186 -7.01 4.00 0.78
CA LEU A 186 -6.46 5.14 1.53
C LEU A 186 -4.92 5.17 1.52
N LEU A 187 -4.25 4.03 1.64
CA LEU A 187 -2.79 3.99 1.59
C LEU A 187 -2.27 4.25 0.16
N ILE A 188 -3.03 3.89 -0.87
CA ILE A 188 -2.73 4.27 -2.27
C ILE A 188 -2.96 5.78 -2.48
N GLU A 189 -4.10 6.32 -1.98
CA GLU A 189 -4.39 7.76 -2.01
C GLU A 189 -3.28 8.55 -1.31
N PHE A 190 -2.81 8.08 -0.15
CA PHE A 190 -1.67 8.66 0.57
C PHE A 190 -0.41 8.71 -0.31
N CYS A 191 -0.08 7.65 -1.03
CA CYS A 191 1.11 7.62 -1.89
C CYS A 191 1.07 8.70 -2.99
N ILE A 192 -0.10 9.13 -3.42
CA ILE A 192 -0.28 10.19 -4.41
C ILE A 192 -0.35 11.56 -3.74
N LEU A 193 -1.10 11.69 -2.64
CA LEU A 193 -1.41 12.98 -2.03
C LEU A 193 -0.32 13.50 -1.09
N CYS A 194 0.40 12.62 -0.40
CA CYS A 194 1.42 13.02 0.55
C CYS A 194 2.53 13.89 -0.08
N PRO A 195 3.16 13.53 -1.23
CA PRO A 195 4.12 14.42 -1.89
C PRO A 195 3.50 15.76 -2.30
N VAL A 196 2.25 15.76 -2.77
CA VAL A 196 1.57 17.00 -3.18
C VAL A 196 1.30 17.91 -1.99
N ARG A 197 0.76 17.38 -0.90
CA ARG A 197 0.42 18.15 0.32
C ARG A 197 1.64 18.67 1.04
N THR A 198 2.71 17.85 1.08
CA THR A 198 3.93 18.20 1.82
C THR A 198 4.79 19.22 1.08
N PHE A 199 4.89 19.15 -0.25
CA PHE A 199 5.88 19.90 -1.01
C PHE A 199 5.29 20.92 -2.00
N THR A 200 3.97 20.89 -2.24
CA THR A 200 3.30 21.78 -3.20
C THR A 200 1.93 22.23 -2.70
N SER A 201 1.06 22.67 -3.60
CA SER A 201 -0.32 23.05 -3.29
C SER A 201 -1.29 22.01 -3.85
N LEU A 202 -2.12 21.46 -2.96
CA LEU A 202 -3.15 20.50 -3.32
C LEU A 202 -4.25 21.20 -4.15
N ASN A 203 -4.68 20.54 -5.23
CA ASN A 203 -5.82 20.95 -6.03
C ASN A 203 -6.78 19.79 -6.30
N LYS A 204 -7.96 20.10 -6.89
CA LYS A 204 -9.02 19.11 -7.15
C LYS A 204 -8.58 17.99 -8.10
N ALA A 205 -7.68 18.27 -9.05
CA ALA A 205 -7.20 17.25 -9.98
C ALA A 205 -6.41 16.14 -9.27
N TRP A 206 -5.53 16.50 -8.32
CA TRP A 206 -4.79 15.54 -7.51
C TRP A 206 -5.70 14.70 -6.64
N LEU A 207 -6.75 15.30 -6.03
CA LEU A 207 -7.73 14.57 -5.24
C LEU A 207 -8.51 13.55 -6.08
N ASN A 208 -8.95 13.95 -7.27
CA ASN A 208 -9.65 13.06 -8.20
C ASN A 208 -8.74 11.93 -8.67
N LEU A 209 -7.48 12.23 -9.06
CA LEU A 209 -6.52 11.23 -9.48
C LEU A 209 -6.27 10.20 -8.37
N ALA A 210 -6.00 10.65 -7.14
CA ALA A 210 -5.72 9.76 -6.02
C ALA A 210 -6.90 8.82 -5.74
N ARG A 211 -8.12 9.35 -5.75
CA ARG A 211 -9.34 8.56 -5.56
C ARG A 211 -9.52 7.52 -6.68
N SER A 212 -9.43 7.95 -7.94
CA SER A 212 -9.59 7.03 -9.09
C SER A 212 -8.55 5.92 -9.10
N VAL A 213 -7.28 6.23 -8.76
CA VAL A 213 -6.22 5.21 -8.67
C VAL A 213 -6.45 4.27 -7.50
N GLY A 214 -6.84 4.79 -6.32
CA GLY A 214 -7.14 3.98 -5.12
C GLY A 214 -8.30 3.00 -5.37
N GLU A 215 -9.41 3.50 -5.91
CA GLU A 215 -10.58 2.68 -6.27
C GLU A 215 -10.22 1.65 -7.36
N GLY A 216 -9.53 2.08 -8.43
CA GLY A 216 -9.10 1.20 -9.51
C GLY A 216 -8.15 0.09 -9.04
N PHE A 217 -7.27 0.38 -8.09
CA PHE A 217 -6.35 -0.61 -7.52
C PHE A 217 -7.11 -1.73 -6.81
N GLN A 218 -8.05 -1.37 -5.93
CA GLN A 218 -8.90 -2.35 -5.23
C GLN A 218 -9.68 -3.22 -6.22
N LEU A 219 -10.23 -2.59 -7.24
CA LEU A 219 -11.00 -3.27 -8.26
C LEU A 219 -10.17 -4.32 -9.00
N VAL A 220 -8.94 -4.01 -9.35
CA VAL A 220 -8.02 -4.95 -10.03
C VAL A 220 -7.61 -6.08 -9.09
N ASP A 221 -7.36 -5.79 -7.82
CA ASP A 221 -6.98 -6.79 -6.82
C ASP A 221 -8.10 -7.83 -6.63
N ASP A 222 -9.33 -7.38 -6.44
CA ASP A 222 -10.53 -8.24 -6.33
C ASP A 222 -10.74 -9.12 -7.58
N LEU A 223 -10.49 -8.59 -8.78
CA LEU A 223 -10.60 -9.36 -10.03
C LEU A 223 -9.50 -10.42 -10.16
N LEU A 224 -8.29 -10.07 -9.78
CA LEU A 224 -7.16 -11.00 -9.83
C LEU A 224 -7.38 -12.19 -8.89
N ASP A 225 -7.94 -11.95 -7.70
CA ASP A 225 -8.24 -13.03 -6.76
C ASP A 225 -9.29 -14.02 -7.31
N LEU A 226 -10.28 -13.52 -8.05
CA LEU A 226 -11.28 -14.36 -8.70
C LEU A 226 -10.78 -15.11 -9.94
N SER A 227 -9.86 -14.53 -10.70
CA SER A 227 -9.47 -15.02 -12.03
C SER A 227 -8.24 -15.90 -12.05
N GLN A 228 -7.38 -15.84 -11.02
CA GLN A 228 -6.09 -16.52 -11.01
C GLN A 228 -6.08 -17.80 -10.18
N THR A 229 -5.23 -18.75 -10.58
CA THR A 229 -4.94 -19.97 -9.81
C THR A 229 -3.92 -19.70 -8.71
N SER A 230 -3.88 -20.55 -7.67
CA SER A 230 -2.96 -20.43 -6.53
C SER A 230 -1.49 -20.23 -6.92
N GLN A 231 -1.06 -20.80 -8.04
CA GLN A 231 0.33 -20.69 -8.53
C GLN A 231 0.71 -19.27 -8.97
N HIS A 232 -0.25 -18.45 -9.41
CA HIS A 232 0.00 -17.10 -9.91
C HIS A 232 -0.11 -16.02 -8.82
N ILE A 233 -0.91 -16.27 -7.78
CA ILE A 233 -1.18 -15.28 -6.71
C ILE A 233 -0.15 -15.40 -5.57
N GLY A 234 0.49 -16.58 -5.41
CA GLY A 234 1.43 -16.84 -4.31
C GLY A 234 0.75 -16.99 -2.94
N LYS A 235 -0.58 -17.14 -2.94
CA LYS A 235 -1.45 -17.49 -1.80
C LYS A 235 -2.51 -18.49 -2.27
N THR A 236 -3.34 -18.99 -1.36
CA THR A 236 -4.45 -19.91 -1.71
C THR A 236 -5.49 -19.16 -2.56
N ALA A 237 -5.65 -19.54 -3.82
CA ALA A 237 -6.63 -18.93 -4.72
C ALA A 237 -8.06 -19.18 -4.25
N LYS A 238 -8.98 -18.24 -4.54
CA LYS A 238 -10.39 -18.29 -4.15
C LYS A 238 -10.63 -18.36 -2.64
N LYS A 239 -9.64 -17.96 -1.83
CA LYS A 239 -9.78 -17.99 -0.37
C LYS A 239 -10.85 -17.03 0.11
N ASP A 240 -11.03 -15.88 -0.55
CA ASP A 240 -12.08 -14.92 -0.27
C ASP A 240 -13.48 -15.55 -0.41
N LEU A 241 -13.67 -16.42 -1.40
CA LEU A 241 -14.91 -17.20 -1.54
C LEU A 241 -15.08 -18.21 -0.42
N MET A 242 -14.01 -18.90 -0.02
CA MET A 242 -14.06 -19.92 1.04
C MET A 242 -14.30 -19.31 2.42
N ASN A 243 -13.75 -18.11 2.67
CA ASN A 243 -13.90 -17.37 3.93
C ASN A 243 -15.17 -16.48 3.93
N ASN A 244 -16.05 -16.60 2.95
CA ASN A 244 -17.27 -15.78 2.83
C ASN A 244 -16.99 -14.26 2.82
N LYS A 245 -15.82 -13.85 2.28
CA LYS A 245 -15.45 -12.43 2.20
C LYS A 245 -16.38 -11.67 1.27
N LYS A 246 -16.82 -10.52 1.72
CA LYS A 246 -17.76 -9.65 0.99
C LYS A 246 -17.00 -8.71 0.05
N THR A 247 -16.37 -9.28 -1.01
CA THR A 247 -15.68 -8.48 -2.03
C THR A 247 -16.67 -7.90 -3.04
N PHE A 248 -16.24 -6.84 -3.72
CA PHE A 248 -17.11 -6.13 -4.68
C PHE A 248 -17.67 -7.03 -5.80
N PRO A 249 -16.86 -7.88 -6.47
CA PRO A 249 -17.37 -8.76 -7.53
C PRO A 249 -18.34 -9.83 -7.02
N ILE A 250 -18.17 -10.31 -5.80
CA ILE A 250 -19.07 -11.32 -5.20
C ILE A 250 -20.44 -10.71 -4.97
N TYR A 251 -20.51 -9.45 -4.53
CA TYR A 251 -21.76 -8.77 -4.17
C TYR A 251 -22.49 -8.19 -5.36
N TYR A 252 -21.78 -7.79 -6.42
CA TYR A 252 -22.35 -7.08 -7.59
C TYR A 252 -22.38 -7.87 -8.88
N GLY A 253 -21.74 -9.05 -8.89
CA GLY A 253 -21.51 -9.81 -10.12
C GLY A 253 -20.50 -9.12 -11.05
N THR A 254 -19.77 -9.90 -11.80
CA THR A 254 -18.71 -9.45 -12.73
C THR A 254 -19.22 -8.53 -13.85
N VAL A 255 -20.51 -8.57 -14.19
CA VAL A 255 -21.12 -7.77 -15.27
C VAL A 255 -21.39 -6.32 -14.82
N SER A 256 -21.87 -6.09 -13.60
CA SER A 256 -22.05 -4.73 -13.05
C SER A 256 -20.73 -3.96 -12.93
N TYR A 257 -19.65 -4.67 -12.82
CA TYR A 257 -18.31 -4.19 -12.71
C TYR A 257 -17.75 -3.59 -14.01
N THR A 258 -17.98 -4.24 -15.14
CA THR A 258 -17.61 -3.73 -16.47
C THR A 258 -18.39 -2.48 -16.85
N HIS A 259 -19.64 -2.34 -16.40
CA HIS A 259 -20.46 -1.16 -16.62
C HIS A 259 -20.03 0.07 -15.80
N LEU A 260 -19.56 -0.10 -14.58
CA LEU A 260 -18.99 1.01 -13.78
C LEU A 260 -17.75 1.60 -14.47
N ARG A 261 -16.89 0.76 -15.04
CA ARG A 261 -15.71 1.20 -15.79
C ARG A 261 -16.07 1.95 -17.08
N ALA A 262 -17.12 1.53 -17.78
CA ALA A 262 -17.59 2.19 -19.00
C ALA A 262 -18.24 3.56 -18.74
N HIS A 263 -18.93 3.73 -17.62
CA HIS A 263 -19.58 5.00 -17.25
C HIS A 263 -18.62 6.09 -16.76
N GLU A 264 -17.48 5.72 -16.16
CA GLU A 264 -16.46 6.70 -15.73
C GLU A 264 -15.58 7.19 -16.88
N THR A 265 -15.28 6.33 -17.87
CA THR A 265 -14.48 6.71 -19.05
C THR A 265 -15.27 7.58 -20.06
N THR A 266 -16.59 7.68 -19.96
CA THR A 266 -17.43 8.50 -20.85
C THR A 266 -17.80 9.88 -20.27
N ARG A 267 -17.27 10.24 -19.08
CA ARG A 267 -17.51 11.56 -18.44
C ARG A 267 -16.32 12.53 -18.51
N HIS A 268 -15.38 12.29 -19.41
CA HIS A 268 -14.29 13.23 -19.70
C HIS A 268 -14.31 13.66 -21.16
#